data_19a214ef11b21f323f80c6a64e724954
#
_entry.id   19a214ef11b21f323f80c6a64e724954
#
_cell.length_a   1.000
_cell.length_b   1.000
_cell.length_c   1.000
_cell.angle_alpha   90.00
_cell.angle_beta   90.00
_cell.angle_gamma   90.00
#
_symmetry.space_group_name_H-M   'P 1'
#
loop_
_entity.id
_entity.type
_entity.pdbx_description
1 polymer ?
#
loop_
_entity_poly.entity_id
_entity_poly.type
_entity_poly.pdbx_seq_one_letter_code
_entity_poly.pdbx_strand_id
1 'polypeptide(L)'
;MKISYAITVCNEFVEIQHLVSHLIKYKRKQDEIVIVYDIINGSKGVEEFLKTHSVNNEFRWYPYSFNNNFAELKNYLTALCSGNYIFQIDADEIPHISLMENLPEILSTNDIDVILVPRVNTVEGLTDEHIQKWGWRVNSEGWVNWPDYQWRIYKKDYPKIQWDGKVHEKIVG
;
A
#
# COMPACT_ATOMS: atom_id res chain seq x y z
N MET A 1 4.09 18.38 -8.38
CA MET A 1 3.98 16.91 -8.36
C MET A 1 3.08 16.49 -7.21
N LYS A 2 2.13 15.59 -7.47
CA LYS A 2 1.16 15.02 -6.53
C LYS A 2 1.42 13.52 -6.37
N ILE A 3 1.30 13.00 -5.15
CA ILE A 3 1.39 11.58 -4.84
C ILE A 3 -0.01 11.09 -4.45
N SER A 4 -0.41 9.93 -4.97
CA SER A 4 -1.60 9.21 -4.52
C SER A 4 -1.16 8.04 -3.63
N TYR A 5 -1.53 8.09 -2.36
CA TYR A 5 -1.45 6.96 -1.44
C TYR A 5 -2.63 6.03 -1.74
N ALA A 6 -2.32 4.92 -2.39
CA ALA A 6 -3.28 4.00 -2.97
C ALA A 6 -3.36 2.72 -2.11
N ILE A 7 -4.52 2.45 -1.52
CA ILE A 7 -4.69 1.40 -0.52
C ILE A 7 -5.68 0.35 -1.00
N THR A 8 -5.32 -0.92 -0.86
CA THR A 8 -6.24 -2.05 -0.97
C THR A 8 -6.59 -2.55 0.43
N VAL A 9 -7.88 -2.77 0.71
CA VAL A 9 -8.36 -3.23 2.02
C VAL A 9 -9.50 -4.24 1.86
N CYS A 10 -9.54 -5.21 2.76
CA CYS A 10 -10.54 -6.27 2.81
C CYS A 10 -11.18 -6.36 4.22
N ASN A 11 -10.47 -6.93 5.18
CA ASN A 11 -10.96 -7.20 6.55
C ASN A 11 -10.02 -6.63 7.65
N GLU A 12 -9.01 -5.88 7.28
CA GLU A 12 -7.99 -5.26 8.15
C GLU A 12 -8.59 -4.02 8.86
N PHE A 13 -9.54 -4.24 9.79
CA PHE A 13 -10.32 -3.15 10.42
C PHE A 13 -9.49 -2.23 11.32
N VAL A 14 -8.62 -2.79 12.13
CA VAL A 14 -7.77 -2.01 13.05
C VAL A 14 -6.65 -1.33 12.28
N GLU A 15 -6.04 -2.08 11.37
CA GLU A 15 -4.90 -1.66 10.57
C GLU A 15 -5.25 -0.49 9.66
N ILE A 16 -6.38 -0.55 8.96
CA ILE A 16 -6.81 0.54 8.07
C ILE A 16 -7.06 1.85 8.81
N GLN A 17 -7.57 1.81 10.03
CA GLN A 17 -7.76 3.01 10.86
C GLN A 17 -6.43 3.66 11.22
N HIS A 18 -5.45 2.84 11.61
CA HIS A 18 -4.11 3.30 11.91
C HIS A 18 -3.42 3.88 10.67
N LEU A 19 -3.48 3.18 9.54
CA LEU A 19 -2.88 3.62 8.28
C LEU A 19 -3.49 4.95 7.81
N VAL A 20 -4.81 5.05 7.76
CA VAL A 20 -5.51 6.28 7.33
C VAL A 20 -5.15 7.46 8.24
N SER A 21 -5.19 7.26 9.57
CA SER A 21 -4.81 8.30 10.54
C SER A 21 -3.36 8.75 10.35
N HIS A 22 -2.45 7.81 10.12
CA HIS A 22 -1.05 8.08 9.85
C HIS A 22 -0.86 8.89 8.56
N LEU A 23 -1.51 8.48 7.47
CA LEU A 23 -1.41 9.17 6.18
C LEU A 23 -2.00 10.59 6.25
N ILE A 24 -3.16 10.77 6.89
CA ILE A 24 -3.76 12.11 7.09
C ILE A 24 -2.80 13.04 7.82
N LYS A 25 -2.12 12.53 8.84
CA LYS A 25 -1.18 13.32 9.65
C LYS A 25 0.09 13.73 8.90
N TYR A 26 0.62 12.88 8.04
CA TYR A 26 1.96 13.06 7.47
C TYR A 26 1.99 13.34 5.96
N LYS A 27 0.90 13.08 5.21
CA LYS A 27 0.85 13.45 3.79
C LYS A 27 0.84 14.96 3.59
N ARG A 28 1.37 15.41 2.45
CA ARG A 28 1.26 16.82 2.06
C ARG A 28 -0.19 17.16 1.68
N LYS A 29 -0.53 18.45 1.76
CA LYS A 29 -1.90 18.94 1.47
C LYS A 29 -2.35 18.61 0.04
N GLN A 30 -1.44 18.64 -0.94
CA GLN A 30 -1.76 18.35 -2.35
C GLN A 30 -1.88 16.86 -2.66
N ASP A 31 -1.37 15.99 -1.79
CA ASP A 31 -1.43 14.54 -1.96
C ASP A 31 -2.81 14.00 -1.56
N GLU A 32 -3.18 12.86 -2.11
CA GLU A 32 -4.47 12.23 -1.86
C GLU A 32 -4.34 10.82 -1.29
N ILE A 33 -5.40 10.35 -0.67
CA ILE A 33 -5.58 8.96 -0.25
C ILE A 33 -6.74 8.39 -1.06
N VAL A 34 -6.51 7.27 -1.73
CA VAL A 34 -7.51 6.53 -2.50
C VAL A 34 -7.54 5.09 -2.02
N ILE A 35 -8.72 4.60 -1.64
CA ILE A 35 -8.89 3.28 -1.06
C ILE A 35 -9.81 2.45 -1.94
N VAL A 36 -9.45 1.21 -2.22
CA VAL A 36 -10.34 0.22 -2.84
C VAL A 36 -10.65 -0.86 -1.83
N TYR A 37 -11.93 -1.09 -1.60
CA TYR A 37 -12.45 -2.06 -0.65
C TYR A 37 -13.05 -3.27 -1.37
N ASP A 38 -12.58 -4.48 -1.02
CA ASP A 38 -13.15 -5.73 -1.51
C ASP A 38 -14.51 -5.99 -0.88
N ILE A 39 -15.58 -5.84 -1.64
CA ILE A 39 -16.96 -6.07 -1.16
C ILE A 39 -17.36 -7.55 -1.07
N ILE A 40 -16.56 -8.45 -1.65
CA ILE A 40 -16.87 -9.89 -1.63
C ILE A 40 -16.40 -10.53 -0.34
N ASN A 41 -15.17 -10.23 0.10
CA ASN A 41 -14.54 -10.85 1.26
C ASN A 41 -14.38 -9.87 2.43
N GLY A 42 -14.73 -8.61 2.22
CA GLY A 42 -14.51 -7.53 3.18
C GLY A 42 -15.42 -7.60 4.40
N SER A 43 -14.95 -7.06 5.53
CA SER A 43 -15.70 -7.02 6.78
C SER A 43 -16.61 -5.79 6.85
N LYS A 44 -17.78 -5.95 7.51
CA LYS A 44 -18.72 -4.84 7.77
C LYS A 44 -18.07 -3.70 8.54
N GLY A 45 -17.16 -4.00 9.47
CA GLY A 45 -16.45 -2.97 10.24
C GLY A 45 -15.63 -2.04 9.35
N VAL A 46 -14.91 -2.59 8.36
CA VAL A 46 -14.16 -1.80 7.37
C VAL A 46 -15.12 -0.95 6.54
N GLU A 47 -16.21 -1.52 6.03
CA GLU A 47 -17.18 -0.79 5.22
C GLU A 47 -17.81 0.38 5.99
N GLU A 48 -18.22 0.16 7.24
CA GLU A 48 -18.78 1.21 8.10
C GLU A 48 -17.76 2.31 8.42
N PHE A 49 -16.53 1.94 8.70
CA PHE A 49 -15.43 2.90 8.88
C PHE A 49 -15.25 3.78 7.64
N LEU A 50 -15.16 3.20 6.46
CA LEU A 50 -14.98 3.93 5.21
C LEU A 50 -16.16 4.88 4.93
N LYS A 51 -17.40 4.41 5.09
CA LYS A 51 -18.61 5.23 4.92
C LYS A 51 -18.66 6.42 5.88
N THR A 52 -18.33 6.18 7.15
CA THR A 52 -18.45 7.20 8.20
C THR A 52 -17.36 8.26 8.09
N HIS A 53 -16.11 7.87 7.78
CA HIS A 53 -14.97 8.78 7.84
C HIS A 53 -14.67 9.47 6.49
N SER A 54 -15.20 8.98 5.37
CA SER A 54 -15.04 9.63 4.07
C SER A 54 -15.79 10.97 3.92
N VAL A 55 -16.72 11.26 4.82
CA VAL A 55 -17.54 12.49 4.77
C VAL A 55 -16.71 13.78 4.89
N ASN A 56 -15.54 13.72 5.50
CA ASN A 56 -14.62 14.85 5.65
C ASN A 56 -13.73 15.09 4.43
N ASN A 57 -13.88 14.33 3.35
CA ASN A 57 -13.08 14.39 2.12
C ASN A 57 -11.55 14.21 2.33
N GLU A 58 -11.12 13.61 3.43
CA GLU A 58 -9.71 13.35 3.71
C GLU A 58 -9.18 12.19 2.88
N PHE A 59 -10.05 11.27 2.47
CA PHE A 59 -9.79 10.20 1.53
C PHE A 59 -11.03 9.92 0.66
N ARG A 60 -10.82 9.24 -0.47
CA ARG A 60 -11.87 8.69 -1.33
C ARG A 60 -11.79 7.18 -1.28
N TRP A 61 -12.93 6.50 -1.31
CA TRP A 61 -12.95 5.05 -1.40
C TRP A 61 -13.95 4.54 -2.44
N TYR A 62 -13.68 3.34 -2.94
CA TYR A 62 -14.45 2.70 -3.99
C TYR A 62 -14.63 1.22 -3.71
N PRO A 63 -15.85 0.68 -3.92
CA PRO A 63 -16.08 -0.76 -3.82
C PRO A 63 -15.48 -1.47 -5.04
N TYR A 64 -15.00 -2.69 -4.82
CA TYR A 64 -14.49 -3.57 -5.86
C TYR A 64 -14.91 -5.02 -5.60
N SER A 65 -15.41 -5.72 -6.62
CA SER A 65 -15.70 -7.16 -6.54
C SER A 65 -14.44 -7.95 -6.90
N PHE A 66 -13.70 -8.36 -5.88
CA PHE A 66 -12.45 -9.07 -6.08
C PHE A 66 -12.65 -10.43 -6.75
N ASN A 67 -11.95 -10.66 -7.86
CA ASN A 67 -12.02 -11.83 -8.70
C ASN A 67 -10.76 -12.73 -8.63
N ASN A 68 -10.04 -12.70 -7.53
CA ASN A 68 -8.77 -13.41 -7.33
C ASN A 68 -7.64 -12.97 -8.28
N ASN A 69 -7.67 -11.71 -8.74
CA ASN A 69 -6.64 -11.12 -9.57
C ASN A 69 -6.16 -9.80 -8.95
N PHE A 70 -5.02 -9.86 -8.25
CA PHE A 70 -4.45 -8.68 -7.58
C PHE A 70 -3.94 -7.61 -8.55
N ALA A 71 -3.43 -7.99 -9.72
CA ALA A 71 -3.01 -7.03 -10.73
C ALA A 71 -4.18 -6.20 -11.25
N GLU A 72 -5.32 -6.83 -11.54
CA GLU A 72 -6.54 -6.12 -11.95
C GLU A 72 -7.03 -5.17 -10.86
N LEU A 73 -7.05 -5.61 -9.60
CA LEU A 73 -7.41 -4.78 -8.45
C LEU A 73 -6.50 -3.55 -8.33
N LYS A 74 -5.19 -3.72 -8.41
CA LYS A 74 -4.20 -2.64 -8.29
C LYS A 74 -4.23 -1.71 -9.51
N ASN A 75 -4.45 -2.23 -10.72
CA ASN A 75 -4.64 -1.42 -11.92
C ASN A 75 -5.93 -0.58 -11.85
N TYR A 76 -7.03 -1.16 -11.35
CA TYR A 76 -8.26 -0.42 -11.09
C TYR A 76 -8.03 0.71 -10.09
N LEU A 77 -7.37 0.43 -8.97
CA LEU A 77 -7.00 1.45 -7.98
C LEU A 77 -6.12 2.55 -8.59
N THR A 78 -5.12 2.17 -9.39
CA THR A 78 -4.26 3.12 -10.11
C THR A 78 -5.06 4.06 -11.02
N ALA A 79 -6.06 3.53 -11.72
CA ALA A 79 -6.91 4.32 -12.61
C ALA A 79 -7.73 5.39 -11.86
N LEU A 80 -8.13 5.13 -10.63
CA LEU A 80 -8.87 6.04 -9.74
C LEU A 80 -8.01 7.16 -9.14
N CYS A 81 -6.71 6.97 -9.10
CA CYS A 81 -5.76 7.94 -8.57
C CYS A 81 -5.54 9.11 -9.54
N SER A 82 -5.26 10.31 -9.02
CA SER A 82 -4.98 11.52 -9.83
C SER A 82 -3.56 12.06 -9.68
N GLY A 83 -2.73 11.42 -8.85
CA GLY A 83 -1.33 11.80 -8.64
C GLY A 83 -0.43 11.47 -9.84
N ASN A 84 0.72 12.12 -9.89
CA ASN A 84 1.77 11.82 -10.86
C ASN A 84 2.48 10.50 -10.52
N TYR A 85 2.55 10.20 -9.24
CA TYR A 85 3.09 8.96 -8.69
C TYR A 85 2.06 8.28 -7.80
N ILE A 86 2.08 6.98 -7.81
CA ILE A 86 1.27 6.11 -6.95
C ILE A 86 2.19 5.52 -5.88
N PHE A 87 1.78 5.59 -4.62
CA PHE A 87 2.36 4.84 -3.54
C PHE A 87 1.33 3.77 -3.14
N GLN A 88 1.50 2.54 -3.65
CA GLN A 88 0.68 1.39 -3.31
C GLN A 88 1.03 0.90 -1.91
N ILE A 89 0.01 0.76 -1.05
CA ILE A 89 0.16 0.34 0.33
C ILE A 89 -0.91 -0.71 0.63
N ASP A 90 -0.54 -1.82 1.22
CA ASP A 90 -1.50 -2.79 1.73
C ASP A 90 -2.02 -2.32 3.10
N ALA A 91 -3.27 -2.62 3.47
CA ALA A 91 -3.93 -2.02 4.63
C ALA A 91 -3.23 -2.29 5.97
N ASP A 92 -2.42 -3.35 6.05
CA ASP A 92 -1.63 -3.77 7.21
C ASP A 92 -0.19 -3.21 7.23
N GLU A 93 0.14 -2.30 6.31
CA GLU A 93 1.44 -1.66 6.21
C GLU A 93 1.38 -0.19 6.66
N ILE A 94 2.45 0.28 7.32
CA ILE A 94 2.60 1.69 7.70
C ILE A 94 3.89 2.24 7.08
N PRO A 95 3.82 3.21 6.17
CA PRO A 95 5.02 3.83 5.61
C PRO A 95 5.77 4.62 6.67
N HIS A 96 7.10 4.45 6.72
CA HIS A 96 7.92 5.19 7.67
C HIS A 96 7.88 6.69 7.38
N ILE A 97 7.85 7.51 8.44
CA ILE A 97 7.72 8.97 8.33
C ILE A 97 8.84 9.56 7.46
N SER A 98 10.09 9.13 7.66
CA SER A 98 11.22 9.63 6.85
C SER A 98 11.07 9.30 5.37
N LEU A 99 10.43 8.17 4.99
CA LEU A 99 10.12 7.90 3.59
C LEU A 99 9.11 8.91 3.05
N MET A 100 8.03 9.17 3.79
CA MET A 100 6.99 10.12 3.37
C MET A 100 7.53 11.55 3.23
N GLU A 101 8.41 11.96 4.13
CA GLU A 101 9.01 13.30 4.14
C GLU A 101 10.00 13.52 2.99
N ASN A 102 10.84 12.53 2.67
CA ASN A 102 11.87 12.64 1.64
C ASN A 102 11.39 12.26 0.23
N LEU A 103 10.34 11.45 0.13
CA LEU A 103 9.83 10.95 -1.16
C LEU A 103 9.51 12.07 -2.17
N PRO A 104 8.89 13.20 -1.79
CA PRO A 104 8.63 14.29 -2.73
C PRO A 104 9.89 14.86 -3.38
N GLU A 105 10.96 15.01 -2.62
CA GLU A 105 12.25 15.49 -3.14
C GLU A 105 12.88 14.46 -4.07
N ILE A 106 12.93 13.19 -3.63
CA ILE A 106 13.46 12.08 -4.45
C ILE A 106 12.77 12.02 -5.81
N LEU A 107 11.43 12.10 -5.84
CA LEU A 107 10.66 12.00 -7.08
C LEU A 107 10.71 13.28 -7.94
N SER A 108 11.01 14.44 -7.36
CA SER A 108 11.12 15.70 -8.11
C SER A 108 12.48 15.93 -8.73
N THR A 109 13.52 15.36 -8.14
CA THR A 109 14.92 15.54 -8.56
C THR A 109 15.43 14.42 -9.48
N ASN A 110 14.69 13.32 -9.58
CA ASN A 110 15.08 12.16 -10.36
C ASN A 110 13.92 11.73 -11.29
N ASP A 111 14.25 11.33 -12.51
CA ASP A 111 13.28 10.71 -13.43
C ASP A 111 13.21 9.20 -13.13
N ILE A 112 12.38 8.86 -12.17
CA ILE A 112 12.23 7.49 -11.65
C ILE A 112 10.87 6.95 -12.09
N ASP A 113 10.86 5.79 -12.74
CA ASP A 113 9.62 5.11 -13.10
C ASP A 113 9.08 4.26 -11.94
N VAL A 114 9.97 3.57 -11.20
CA VAL A 114 9.58 2.65 -10.12
C VAL A 114 10.60 2.68 -8.97
N ILE A 115 10.11 2.65 -7.73
CA ILE A 115 10.94 2.46 -6.52
C ILE A 115 10.49 1.19 -5.81
N LEU A 116 11.46 0.31 -5.55
CA LEU A 116 11.28 -0.81 -4.63
C LEU A 116 11.53 -0.33 -3.20
N VAL A 117 10.55 -0.53 -2.34
CA VAL A 117 10.64 -0.13 -0.93
C VAL A 117 10.91 -1.37 -0.07
N PRO A 118 11.93 -1.36 0.78
CA PRO A 118 12.19 -2.47 1.69
C PRO A 118 11.12 -2.50 2.79
N ARG A 119 10.44 -3.63 2.93
CA ARG A 119 9.44 -3.88 3.96
C ARG A 119 10.11 -4.52 5.18
N VAL A 120 9.82 -3.99 6.36
CA VAL A 120 10.16 -4.61 7.64
C VAL A 120 9.01 -5.53 8.04
N ASN A 121 9.29 -6.82 8.16
CA ASN A 121 8.34 -7.81 8.64
C ASN A 121 8.67 -8.16 10.10
N THR A 122 7.70 -8.00 10.99
CA THR A 122 7.77 -8.45 12.39
C THR A 122 6.70 -9.48 12.65
N VAL A 123 7.02 -10.51 13.44
CA VAL A 123 6.09 -11.58 13.78
C VAL A 123 6.08 -11.76 15.29
N GLU A 124 4.94 -11.48 15.92
CA GLU A 124 4.77 -11.71 17.36
C GLU A 124 4.74 -13.22 17.67
N GLY A 125 5.37 -13.64 18.77
CA GLY A 125 5.40 -15.03 19.19
C GLY A 125 6.27 -15.95 18.31
N LEU A 126 7.18 -15.36 17.51
CA LEU A 126 8.11 -16.12 16.69
C LEU A 126 9.06 -16.97 17.57
N THR A 127 9.15 -18.28 17.28
CA THR A 127 10.05 -19.22 17.97
C THR A 127 11.10 -19.74 17.01
N ASP A 128 12.20 -20.29 17.57
CA ASP A 128 13.26 -20.94 16.77
C ASP A 128 12.73 -22.10 15.94
N GLU A 129 11.72 -22.82 16.44
CA GLU A 129 11.03 -23.89 15.69
C GLU A 129 10.33 -23.33 14.43
N HIS A 130 9.66 -22.18 14.54
CA HIS A 130 9.03 -21.50 13.41
C HIS A 130 10.09 -21.08 12.38
N ILE A 131 11.19 -20.48 12.84
CA ILE A 131 12.28 -20.01 11.97
C ILE A 131 12.87 -21.18 11.17
N GLN A 132 13.15 -22.30 11.82
CA GLN A 132 13.69 -23.50 11.18
C GLN A 132 12.69 -24.13 10.19
N LYS A 133 11.42 -24.26 10.60
CA LYS A 133 10.37 -24.88 9.79
C LYS A 133 10.11 -24.14 8.48
N TRP A 134 10.15 -22.80 8.51
CA TRP A 134 9.87 -21.97 7.34
C TRP A 134 11.12 -21.44 6.63
N GLY A 135 12.31 -21.75 7.16
CA GLY A 135 13.58 -21.30 6.57
C GLY A 135 13.74 -19.78 6.61
N TRP A 136 13.15 -19.12 7.61
CA TRP A 136 13.23 -17.68 7.75
C TRP A 136 14.59 -17.24 8.31
N ARG A 137 14.97 -16.02 7.96
CA ARG A 137 16.13 -15.33 8.54
C ARG A 137 15.63 -14.20 9.40
N VAL A 138 16.16 -14.07 10.61
CA VAL A 138 15.82 -13.01 11.55
C VAL A 138 17.11 -12.27 11.92
N ASN A 139 17.13 -10.94 11.79
CA ASN A 139 18.29 -10.13 12.15
C ASN A 139 18.28 -9.75 13.64
N SER A 140 19.26 -8.96 14.07
CA SER A 140 19.40 -8.50 15.47
C SER A 140 18.24 -7.64 15.95
N GLU A 141 17.53 -6.97 15.05
CA GLU A 141 16.37 -6.15 15.33
C GLU A 141 15.06 -6.95 15.38
N GLY A 142 15.11 -8.27 15.16
CA GLY A 142 13.94 -9.14 15.09
C GLY A 142 13.17 -9.06 13.76
N TRP A 143 13.77 -8.51 12.70
CA TRP A 143 13.12 -8.39 11.40
C TRP A 143 13.29 -9.67 10.58
N VAL A 144 12.16 -10.15 10.04
CA VAL A 144 12.11 -11.39 9.28
C VAL A 144 12.41 -11.13 7.81
N ASN A 145 13.36 -11.88 7.26
CA ASN A 145 13.77 -11.86 5.84
C ASN A 145 14.17 -10.49 5.30
N TRP A 146 14.67 -9.59 6.16
CA TRP A 146 15.15 -8.27 5.75
C TRP A 146 16.41 -8.35 4.84
N PRO A 147 16.50 -7.47 3.79
CA PRO A 147 15.46 -6.59 3.26
C PRO A 147 14.46 -7.36 2.36
N ASP A 148 13.18 -7.06 2.52
CA ASP A 148 12.10 -7.60 1.69
C ASP A 148 11.60 -6.50 0.74
N TYR A 149 12.18 -6.42 -0.44
CA TYR A 149 11.88 -5.36 -1.41
C TYR A 149 10.55 -5.57 -2.10
N GLN A 150 9.67 -4.58 -1.96
CA GLN A 150 8.33 -4.58 -2.53
C GLN A 150 8.17 -3.50 -3.61
N TRP A 151 7.43 -3.80 -4.67
CA TRP A 151 6.98 -2.84 -5.67
C TRP A 151 5.96 -1.92 -5.02
N ARG A 152 6.32 -0.68 -4.67
CA ARG A 152 5.42 0.19 -3.90
C ARG A 152 5.19 1.56 -4.53
N ILE A 153 6.17 2.15 -5.16
CA ILE A 153 6.05 3.51 -5.68
C ILE A 153 6.35 3.49 -7.17
N TYR A 154 5.46 4.06 -7.97
CA TYR A 154 5.63 4.08 -9.41
C TYR A 154 4.94 5.28 -10.06
N LYS A 155 5.50 5.70 -11.22
CA LYS A 155 4.96 6.76 -12.05
C LYS A 155 3.62 6.34 -12.64
N LYS A 156 2.63 7.22 -12.59
CA LYS A 156 1.34 6.95 -13.20
C LYS A 156 1.41 7.18 -14.72
N ASP A 157 1.75 6.16 -15.47
CA ASP A 157 1.84 6.18 -16.94
C ASP A 157 1.17 4.93 -17.52
N TYR A 158 -0.13 4.73 -17.17
CA TYR A 158 -0.91 3.60 -17.67
C TYR A 158 -1.32 3.80 -19.13
N PRO A 159 -1.27 2.80 -20.02
CA PRO A 159 -0.95 1.39 -19.73
C PRO A 159 0.54 1.02 -19.80
N LYS A 160 1.43 1.99 -20.01
CA LYS A 160 2.87 1.72 -20.13
C LYS A 160 3.45 1.13 -18.84
N ILE A 161 3.09 1.71 -17.68
CA ILE A 161 3.44 1.17 -16.36
C ILE A 161 2.18 0.59 -15.72
N GLN A 162 2.17 -0.71 -15.47
CA GLN A 162 1.01 -1.42 -14.91
C GLN A 162 1.41 -2.64 -14.08
N TRP A 163 0.47 -3.13 -13.29
CA TRP A 163 0.60 -4.40 -12.58
C TRP A 163 0.27 -5.57 -13.51
N ASP A 164 1.05 -6.66 -13.39
CA ASP A 164 0.85 -7.92 -14.10
C ASP A 164 1.03 -9.12 -13.16
N GLY A 165 0.28 -10.20 -13.38
CA GLY A 165 0.24 -11.40 -12.56
C GLY A 165 -0.96 -11.45 -11.61
N LYS A 166 -1.60 -12.62 -11.51
CA LYS A 166 -2.77 -12.83 -10.64
C LYS A 166 -2.39 -12.84 -9.16
N VAL A 167 -1.27 -13.49 -8.83
CA VAL A 167 -0.67 -13.61 -7.50
C VAL A 167 0.83 -13.38 -7.66
N HIS A 168 1.46 -12.77 -6.67
CA HIS A 168 2.86 -12.31 -6.76
C HIS A 168 3.08 -11.34 -7.93
N GLU A 169 2.13 -10.44 -8.06
CA GLU A 169 2.10 -9.44 -9.12
C GLU A 169 3.30 -8.50 -9.08
N LYS A 170 3.73 -8.06 -10.26
CA LYS A 170 4.87 -7.16 -10.46
C LYS A 170 4.46 -5.97 -11.30
N ILE A 171 5.19 -4.89 -11.17
CA ILE A 171 5.07 -3.76 -12.09
C ILE A 171 5.87 -4.08 -13.35
N VAL A 172 5.24 -3.88 -14.50
CA VAL A 172 5.82 -4.04 -15.85
C VAL A 172 5.65 -2.76 -16.65
N GLY A 173 6.58 -2.53 -17.61
CA GLY A 173 6.57 -1.36 -18.47
C GLY A 173 7.90 -1.04 -19.09
#